data_d6a85b6a2c1c7047f1d760be4799f01f
#
_entry.id   d6a85b6a2c1c7047f1d760be4799f01f
#
_cell.length_a   1.000
_cell.length_b   1.000
_cell.length_c   1.000
_cell.angle_alpha   90.00
_cell.angle_beta   90.00
_cell.angle_gamma   90.00
#
_symmetry.space_group_name_H-M   'P 1'
#
loop_
_entity.id
_entity.type
_entity.pdbx_description
1 polymer ?
#
loop_
_entity_poly.entity_id
_entity_poly.type
_entity_poly.pdbx_seq_one_letter_code
_entity_poly.pdbx_strand_id
1 'polypeptide(L)'
;MRVGTRRSAISVRAPRRLAFLVVSALFVALVGCSSNDVDQTTPGTRYEFDGATPAGQVIEAISRAVAPPFSGELLDGTPFNSADLAGDIAVINFWGSWCAPCRVETPEFQEVYAEFRDEGVQFLGVDVKDDRQMASAFMTSVGAEYPSMFDPRGEVAMAFRGFPANVVPSTIVLDTEGRVAGVYTGAVARDDLWSAVSTLLQETGG
;
A
#
# COMPACT_ATOMS: atom_id res chain seq x y z
N MET A 1 69.99 30.03 46.77
CA MET A 1 70.65 29.10 45.85
C MET A 1 69.72 28.78 44.71
N ARG A 2 69.90 29.36 43.51
CA ARG A 2 69.06 29.12 42.33
C ARG A 2 69.87 28.31 41.34
N VAL A 3 69.42 27.13 41.00
CA VAL A 3 70.04 26.29 39.97
C VAL A 3 69.20 26.42 38.72
N GLY A 4 69.72 27.00 37.65
CA GLY A 4 69.12 27.17 36.40
C GLY A 4 69.48 26.01 35.48
N THR A 5 68.47 25.29 34.96
CA THR A 5 68.64 24.29 33.94
C THR A 5 68.28 24.85 32.54
N ARG A 6 69.27 24.94 31.67
CA ARG A 6 69.14 25.30 30.26
C ARG A 6 68.60 24.09 29.51
N ARG A 7 67.46 24.27 28.81
CA ARG A 7 66.98 23.31 27.80
C ARG A 7 67.45 23.77 26.43
N SER A 8 68.22 22.93 25.76
CA SER A 8 68.68 23.11 24.39
C SER A 8 67.49 22.69 23.44
N ALA A 9 67.08 23.61 22.60
CA ALA A 9 66.13 23.35 21.55
C ALA A 9 66.83 22.78 20.33
N ILE A 10 66.52 21.55 19.97
CA ILE A 10 66.93 20.93 18.69
C ILE A 10 65.91 21.30 17.62
N SER A 11 66.32 22.15 16.69
CA SER A 11 65.55 22.52 15.51
C SER A 11 65.71 21.44 14.44
N VAL A 12 64.66 20.61 14.23
CA VAL A 12 64.62 19.67 13.10
C VAL A 12 63.91 20.35 11.94
N ARG A 13 64.65 20.72 10.91
CA ARG A 13 64.14 21.20 9.63
C ARG A 13 63.64 20.03 8.82
N ALA A 14 62.34 19.85 8.66
CA ALA A 14 61.71 18.91 7.76
C ALA A 14 61.76 19.47 6.30
N PRO A 15 62.05 18.64 5.28
CA PRO A 15 62.08 19.10 3.90
C PRO A 15 60.70 19.31 3.32
N ARG A 16 60.46 20.51 2.85
CA ARG A 16 59.19 21.11 2.36
C ARG A 16 58.68 20.55 1.02
N ARG A 17 59.22 19.39 0.55
CA ARG A 17 58.92 18.85 -0.77
C ARG A 17 58.09 17.53 -0.75
N LEU A 18 57.72 16.98 0.40
CA LEU A 18 56.92 15.74 0.45
C LEU A 18 55.43 15.97 0.77
N ALA A 19 55.02 17.22 1.06
CA ALA A 19 53.66 17.53 1.44
C ALA A 19 52.67 17.73 0.28
N PHE A 20 53.15 17.79 -0.98
CA PHE A 20 52.28 18.09 -2.14
C PHE A 20 51.75 16.86 -2.90
N LEU A 21 52.22 15.65 -2.61
CA LEU A 21 51.77 14.44 -3.30
C LEU A 21 50.71 13.63 -2.52
N VAL A 22 50.45 13.94 -1.27
CA VAL A 22 49.45 13.20 -0.47
C VAL A 22 48.06 13.86 -0.53
N VAL A 23 47.95 15.15 -0.90
CA VAL A 23 46.70 15.88 -0.97
C VAL A 23 45.93 15.61 -2.29
N SER A 24 46.61 15.16 -3.36
CA SER A 24 45.97 14.86 -4.66
C SER A 24 45.30 13.47 -4.73
N ALA A 25 45.58 12.57 -3.80
CA ALA A 25 45.01 11.20 -3.83
C ALA A 25 43.69 11.06 -3.03
N LEU A 26 43.31 12.09 -2.26
CA LEU A 26 42.11 12.00 -1.41
C LEU A 26 40.87 12.68 -2.00
N PHE A 27 40.94 13.24 -3.22
CA PHE A 27 39.83 13.96 -3.86
C PHE A 27 39.09 13.20 -4.94
N VAL A 28 39.40 11.92 -5.17
CA VAL A 28 38.76 11.08 -6.20
C VAL A 28 37.74 10.09 -5.62
N ALA A 29 37.50 10.06 -4.30
CA ALA A 29 36.64 9.06 -3.66
C ALA A 29 35.27 9.60 -3.18
N LEU A 30 34.81 10.77 -3.65
CA LEU A 30 33.52 11.36 -3.26
C LEU A 30 32.61 11.66 -4.46
N VAL A 31 32.77 10.93 -5.59
CA VAL A 31 31.71 10.82 -6.62
C VAL A 31 31.14 9.41 -6.48
N GLY A 32 30.46 9.15 -5.39
CA GLY A 32 29.76 7.93 -5.06
C GLY A 32 28.29 8.22 -4.88
N CYS A 33 27.51 7.90 -5.91
CA CYS A 33 26.14 7.40 -5.84
C CYS A 33 25.15 8.25 -5.04
N SER A 34 24.64 9.32 -5.64
CA SER A 34 23.23 9.64 -5.50
C SER A 34 22.47 8.78 -6.52
N SER A 35 22.36 7.49 -6.24
CA SER A 35 21.30 6.68 -6.83
C SER A 35 20.02 7.11 -6.13
N ASN A 36 19.26 8.02 -6.74
CA ASN A 36 17.83 7.99 -6.61
C ASN A 36 17.42 6.64 -7.24
N ASP A 37 17.44 5.59 -6.44
CA ASP A 37 16.67 4.40 -6.73
C ASP A 37 15.21 4.82 -6.60
N VAL A 38 14.66 5.36 -7.68
CA VAL A 38 13.25 5.21 -7.98
C VAL A 38 13.10 3.71 -8.15
N ASP A 39 12.62 3.07 -7.10
CA ASP A 39 12.25 1.66 -7.11
C ASP A 39 11.18 1.51 -8.20
N GLN A 40 11.65 1.18 -9.42
CA GLN A 40 10.76 0.80 -10.51
C GLN A 40 10.22 -0.56 -10.13
N THR A 41 8.99 -0.58 -9.59
CA THR A 41 8.26 -1.79 -9.29
C THR A 41 8.25 -2.67 -10.54
N THR A 42 9.08 -3.70 -10.55
CA THR A 42 9.19 -4.63 -11.68
C THR A 42 7.90 -5.44 -11.74
N PRO A 43 7.30 -5.67 -12.93
CA PRO A 43 6.12 -6.53 -13.06
C PRO A 43 6.36 -7.88 -12.37
N GLY A 44 5.50 -8.23 -11.41
CA GLY A 44 5.63 -9.45 -10.59
C GLY A 44 6.29 -9.24 -9.21
N THR A 45 6.69 -8.02 -8.85
CA THR A 45 7.12 -7.69 -7.49
C THR A 45 5.93 -7.78 -6.53
N ARG A 46 6.18 -8.31 -5.31
CA ARG A 46 5.15 -8.34 -4.27
C ARG A 46 4.80 -6.92 -3.82
N TYR A 47 3.52 -6.67 -3.62
CA TYR A 47 3.01 -5.38 -3.15
C TYR A 47 3.67 -4.93 -1.84
N GLU A 48 4.05 -3.65 -1.81
CA GLU A 48 4.44 -2.90 -0.63
C GLU A 48 3.80 -1.50 -0.75
N PHE A 49 3.16 -1.06 0.33
CA PHE A 49 2.47 0.24 0.34
C PHE A 49 3.49 1.38 0.39
N ASP A 50 3.43 2.26 -0.57
CA ASP A 50 4.28 3.46 -0.71
C ASP A 50 3.50 4.78 -0.67
N GLY A 51 2.17 4.70 -0.51
CA GLY A 51 1.28 5.84 -0.43
C GLY A 51 -0.11 5.55 -0.97
N ALA A 52 -1.06 6.42 -0.65
CA ALA A 52 -2.42 6.33 -1.18
C ALA A 52 -2.50 6.83 -2.62
N THR A 53 -3.28 6.13 -3.44
CA THR A 53 -3.64 6.59 -4.78
C THR A 53 -4.62 7.77 -4.65
N PRO A 54 -4.50 8.83 -5.46
CA PRO A 54 -5.52 9.87 -5.48
C PRO A 54 -6.90 9.29 -5.83
N ALA A 55 -7.95 9.82 -5.20
CA ALA A 55 -9.32 9.34 -5.39
C ALA A 55 -9.71 9.34 -6.89
N GLY A 56 -10.37 8.29 -7.34
CA GLY A 56 -10.81 8.12 -8.73
C GLY A 56 -9.71 7.79 -9.75
N GLN A 57 -8.43 7.74 -9.33
CA GLN A 57 -7.30 7.38 -10.20
C GLN A 57 -6.86 5.93 -9.95
N VAL A 58 -6.12 5.37 -10.91
CA VAL A 58 -5.50 4.06 -10.80
C VAL A 58 -3.99 4.16 -11.00
N ILE A 59 -3.25 3.22 -10.43
CA ILE A 59 -1.81 3.06 -10.61
C ILE A 59 -1.57 2.58 -12.06
N GLU A 60 -0.58 3.18 -12.74
CA GLU A 60 -0.17 2.74 -14.08
C GLU A 60 0.15 1.25 -14.12
N ALA A 61 -0.33 0.53 -15.14
CA ALA A 61 -0.26 -0.94 -15.23
C ALA A 61 1.16 -1.50 -15.05
N ILE A 62 2.18 -0.80 -15.56
CA ILE A 62 3.58 -1.21 -15.43
C ILE A 62 4.11 -1.11 -13.99
N SER A 63 3.48 -0.31 -13.16
CA SER A 63 3.89 -0.07 -11.76
C SER A 63 3.10 -0.90 -10.75
N ARG A 64 2.12 -1.69 -11.19
CA ARG A 64 1.27 -2.50 -10.29
C ARG A 64 2.03 -3.71 -9.77
N ALA A 65 1.99 -3.89 -8.46
CA ALA A 65 2.58 -5.04 -7.78
C ALA A 65 1.52 -6.11 -7.47
N VAL A 66 1.93 -7.37 -7.43
CA VAL A 66 1.03 -8.49 -7.13
C VAL A 66 0.53 -8.42 -5.69
N ALA A 67 -0.78 -8.51 -5.50
CA ALA A 67 -1.41 -8.57 -4.19
C ALA A 67 -0.98 -9.83 -3.41
N PRO A 68 -0.79 -9.76 -2.10
CA PRO A 68 -0.52 -10.94 -1.30
C PRO A 68 -1.76 -11.85 -1.26
N PRO A 69 -1.59 -13.19 -1.20
CA PRO A 69 -2.71 -14.08 -0.99
C PRO A 69 -3.25 -13.93 0.43
N PHE A 70 -4.57 -14.06 0.57
CA PHE A 70 -5.25 -14.09 1.86
C PHE A 70 -6.45 -15.06 1.82
N SER A 71 -6.91 -15.48 2.99
CA SER A 71 -8.09 -16.33 3.13
C SER A 71 -8.76 -16.10 4.49
N GLY A 72 -10.01 -16.49 4.62
CA GLY A 72 -10.76 -16.37 5.86
C GLY A 72 -12.18 -16.91 5.70
N GLU A 73 -13.12 -16.39 6.50
CA GLU A 73 -14.53 -16.75 6.45
C GLU A 73 -15.37 -15.51 6.15
N LEU A 74 -16.38 -15.66 5.33
CA LEU A 74 -17.41 -14.64 5.15
C LEU A 74 -18.27 -14.47 6.42
N LEU A 75 -19.07 -13.43 6.48
CA LEU A 75 -19.98 -13.18 7.61
C LEU A 75 -20.96 -14.32 7.85
N ASP A 76 -21.34 -15.07 6.81
CA ASP A 76 -22.21 -16.24 6.89
C ASP A 76 -21.47 -17.55 7.28
N GLY A 77 -20.13 -17.50 7.46
CA GLY A 77 -19.29 -18.63 7.80
C GLY A 77 -18.74 -19.40 6.59
N THR A 78 -19.08 -19.01 5.36
CA THR A 78 -18.53 -19.63 4.14
C THR A 78 -17.02 -19.35 4.04
N PRO A 79 -16.17 -20.37 3.78
CA PRO A 79 -14.76 -20.14 3.50
C PRO A 79 -14.56 -19.29 2.25
N PHE A 80 -13.58 -18.38 2.29
CA PHE A 80 -13.20 -17.52 1.18
C PHE A 80 -11.69 -17.55 0.97
N ASN A 81 -11.27 -17.51 -0.29
CA ASN A 81 -9.87 -17.43 -0.68
C ASN A 81 -9.68 -16.34 -1.73
N SER A 82 -8.62 -15.52 -1.62
CA SER A 82 -8.33 -14.48 -2.61
C SER A 82 -8.11 -14.98 -4.03
N ALA A 83 -7.82 -16.28 -4.21
CA ALA A 83 -7.77 -16.91 -5.52
C ALA A 83 -9.14 -16.92 -6.24
N ASP A 84 -10.24 -16.81 -5.50
CA ASP A 84 -11.59 -16.75 -6.06
C ASP A 84 -11.88 -15.41 -6.77
N LEU A 85 -11.02 -14.40 -6.57
CA LEU A 85 -11.05 -13.10 -7.26
C LEU A 85 -10.29 -13.10 -8.60
N ALA A 86 -9.60 -14.19 -8.93
CA ALA A 86 -8.73 -14.24 -10.10
C ALA A 86 -9.50 -14.11 -11.41
N GLY A 87 -9.05 -13.23 -12.29
CA GLY A 87 -9.66 -12.97 -13.60
C GLY A 87 -10.65 -11.81 -13.62
N ASP A 88 -11.08 -11.33 -12.45
CA ASP A 88 -11.97 -10.20 -12.30
C ASP A 88 -11.24 -8.99 -11.68
N ILE A 89 -11.77 -7.80 -11.89
CA ILE A 89 -11.40 -6.62 -11.11
C ILE A 89 -11.98 -6.81 -9.71
N ALA A 90 -11.16 -6.60 -8.66
CA ALA A 90 -11.64 -6.79 -7.29
C ALA A 90 -11.56 -5.49 -6.48
N VAL A 91 -12.65 -5.11 -5.84
CA VAL A 91 -12.72 -4.00 -4.88
C VAL A 91 -12.77 -4.59 -3.47
N ILE A 92 -11.69 -4.38 -2.70
CA ILE A 92 -11.55 -4.88 -1.32
C ILE A 92 -11.68 -3.68 -0.38
N ASN A 93 -12.79 -3.61 0.36
CA ASN A 93 -13.09 -2.50 1.27
C ASN A 93 -12.96 -2.93 2.73
N PHE A 94 -12.06 -2.31 3.49
CA PHE A 94 -11.89 -2.51 4.93
C PHE A 94 -12.85 -1.59 5.69
N TRP A 95 -13.75 -2.18 6.46
CA TRP A 95 -14.85 -1.48 7.10
C TRP A 95 -15.17 -2.04 8.50
N GLY A 96 -16.12 -1.44 9.19
CA GLY A 96 -16.70 -1.95 10.42
C GLY A 96 -18.06 -1.28 10.71
N SER A 97 -18.98 -1.97 11.35
CA SER A 97 -20.31 -1.41 11.69
C SER A 97 -20.25 -0.21 12.64
N TRP A 98 -19.19 -0.13 13.43
CA TRP A 98 -18.88 0.97 14.37
C TRP A 98 -18.29 2.21 13.67
N CYS A 99 -17.86 2.10 12.42
CA CYS A 99 -17.17 3.14 11.67
C CYS A 99 -18.19 4.07 10.99
N ALA A 100 -18.32 5.30 11.47
CA ALA A 100 -19.30 6.24 10.94
C ALA A 100 -19.14 6.58 9.45
N PRO A 101 -17.92 6.87 8.91
CA PRO A 101 -17.76 7.08 7.47
C PRO A 101 -18.02 5.82 6.63
N CYS A 102 -17.73 4.60 7.14
CA CYS A 102 -18.05 3.36 6.44
C CYS A 102 -19.57 3.21 6.25
N ARG A 103 -20.36 3.63 7.22
CA ARG A 103 -21.82 3.58 7.15
C ARG A 103 -22.41 4.50 6.08
N VAL A 104 -21.69 5.53 5.69
CA VAL A 104 -22.05 6.42 4.58
C VAL A 104 -21.61 5.84 3.24
N GLU A 105 -20.40 5.29 3.17
CA GLU A 105 -19.81 4.78 1.93
C GLU A 105 -20.43 3.44 1.48
N THR A 106 -20.82 2.55 2.39
CA THR A 106 -21.31 1.20 2.03
C THR A 106 -22.52 1.20 1.08
N PRO A 107 -23.55 2.06 1.24
CA PRO A 107 -24.63 2.17 0.26
C PRO A 107 -24.13 2.62 -1.12
N GLU A 108 -23.18 3.55 -1.19
CA GLU A 108 -22.57 4.02 -2.43
C GLU A 108 -21.79 2.90 -3.14
N PHE A 109 -21.07 2.07 -2.35
CA PHE A 109 -20.38 0.88 -2.87
C PHE A 109 -21.35 -0.15 -3.41
N GLN A 110 -22.52 -0.33 -2.77
CA GLN A 110 -23.58 -1.20 -3.26
C GLN A 110 -24.12 -0.74 -4.63
N GLU A 111 -24.25 0.57 -4.85
CA GLU A 111 -24.64 1.11 -6.15
C GLU A 111 -23.63 0.76 -7.25
N VAL A 112 -22.32 0.96 -6.98
CA VAL A 112 -21.27 0.62 -7.94
C VAL A 112 -21.18 -0.90 -8.16
N TYR A 113 -21.31 -1.70 -7.10
CA TYR A 113 -21.39 -3.16 -7.22
C TYR A 113 -22.55 -3.62 -8.11
N ALA A 114 -23.75 -3.09 -7.87
CA ALA A 114 -24.94 -3.46 -8.65
C ALA A 114 -24.81 -3.12 -10.14
N GLU A 115 -24.05 -2.06 -10.48
CA GLU A 115 -23.79 -1.66 -11.85
C GLU A 115 -22.82 -2.61 -12.56
N PHE A 116 -21.73 -3.03 -11.88
CA PHE A 116 -20.61 -3.72 -12.53
C PHE A 116 -20.49 -5.23 -12.22
N ARG A 117 -21.28 -5.80 -11.32
CA ARG A 117 -21.15 -7.21 -10.91
C ARG A 117 -21.25 -8.23 -12.04
N ASP A 118 -21.97 -7.89 -13.11
CA ASP A 118 -22.14 -8.76 -14.29
C ASP A 118 -21.10 -8.45 -15.39
N GLU A 119 -20.14 -7.54 -15.11
CA GLU A 119 -19.09 -7.10 -16.03
C GLU A 119 -17.68 -7.57 -15.63
N GLY A 120 -17.56 -8.60 -14.77
CA GLY A 120 -16.27 -9.10 -14.29
C GLY A 120 -15.66 -8.21 -13.18
N VAL A 121 -16.51 -7.64 -12.32
CA VAL A 121 -16.10 -6.87 -11.15
C VAL A 121 -16.65 -7.51 -9.89
N GLN A 122 -15.77 -7.88 -8.97
CA GLN A 122 -16.11 -8.42 -7.66
C GLN A 122 -15.86 -7.41 -6.56
N PHE A 123 -16.73 -7.43 -5.55
CA PHE A 123 -16.56 -6.66 -4.32
C PHE A 123 -16.42 -7.60 -3.13
N LEU A 124 -15.51 -7.26 -2.23
CA LEU A 124 -15.31 -7.94 -0.96
C LEU A 124 -15.21 -6.91 0.16
N GLY A 125 -16.16 -6.88 1.06
CA GLY A 125 -15.98 -6.21 2.34
C GLY A 125 -15.01 -7.01 3.21
N VAL A 126 -14.22 -6.34 4.03
CA VAL A 126 -13.42 -6.96 5.09
C VAL A 126 -13.77 -6.25 6.38
N ASP A 127 -14.59 -6.90 7.19
CA ASP A 127 -15.07 -6.38 8.46
C ASP A 127 -14.02 -6.56 9.54
N VAL A 128 -13.53 -5.45 10.10
CA VAL A 128 -12.41 -5.44 11.06
C VAL A 128 -12.82 -4.90 12.42
N LYS A 129 -12.27 -5.49 13.49
CA LYS A 129 -12.47 -5.04 14.88
C LYS A 129 -13.95 -4.92 15.28
N ASP A 130 -14.75 -5.84 14.82
CA ASP A 130 -16.21 -5.83 14.98
C ASP A 130 -16.73 -7.14 15.59
N ASP A 131 -18.03 -7.18 15.85
CA ASP A 131 -18.80 -8.37 16.17
C ASP A 131 -19.53 -8.86 14.93
N ARG A 132 -19.42 -10.16 14.63
CA ARG A 132 -20.02 -10.76 13.42
C ARG A 132 -21.52 -10.48 13.29
N GLN A 133 -22.25 -10.48 14.41
CA GLN A 133 -23.70 -10.23 14.40
C GLN A 133 -24.00 -8.76 14.07
N MET A 134 -23.23 -7.83 14.64
CA MET A 134 -23.36 -6.41 14.36
C MET A 134 -23.03 -6.08 12.91
N ALA A 135 -21.93 -6.66 12.38
CA ALA A 135 -21.53 -6.54 10.99
C ALA A 135 -22.62 -7.06 10.04
N SER A 136 -23.12 -8.28 10.28
CA SER A 136 -24.19 -8.88 9.46
C SER A 136 -25.49 -8.06 9.49
N ALA A 137 -25.88 -7.57 10.67
CA ALA A 137 -27.05 -6.72 10.82
C ALA A 137 -26.92 -5.39 10.07
N PHE A 138 -25.72 -4.79 10.09
CA PHE A 138 -25.45 -3.57 9.35
C PHE A 138 -25.55 -3.81 7.83
N MET A 139 -24.84 -4.80 7.26
CA MET A 139 -24.91 -5.13 5.83
C MET A 139 -26.36 -5.35 5.37
N THR A 140 -27.13 -6.12 6.14
CA THR A 140 -28.57 -6.32 5.89
C THR A 140 -29.36 -5.01 5.92
N SER A 141 -29.09 -4.13 6.89
CA SER A 141 -29.85 -2.88 7.10
C SER A 141 -29.67 -1.87 5.95
N VAL A 142 -28.52 -1.93 5.27
CA VAL A 142 -28.19 -1.06 4.13
C VAL A 142 -28.43 -1.73 2.78
N GLY A 143 -28.86 -3.00 2.77
CA GLY A 143 -29.14 -3.75 1.56
C GLY A 143 -27.89 -4.08 0.75
N ALA A 144 -26.74 -4.20 1.40
CA ALA A 144 -25.49 -4.60 0.72
C ALA A 144 -25.55 -6.07 0.34
N GLU A 145 -25.35 -6.37 -0.96
CA GLU A 145 -25.44 -7.70 -1.54
C GLU A 145 -24.07 -8.34 -1.79
N TYR A 146 -22.99 -7.54 -1.82
CA TYR A 146 -21.65 -8.08 -2.00
C TYR A 146 -21.17 -8.79 -0.73
N PRO A 147 -20.35 -9.86 -0.89
CA PRO A 147 -19.85 -10.63 0.24
C PRO A 147 -18.94 -9.79 1.16
N SER A 148 -18.95 -10.11 2.45
CA SER A 148 -18.02 -9.52 3.41
C SER A 148 -17.35 -10.60 4.25
N MET A 149 -16.02 -10.52 4.36
CA MET A 149 -15.20 -11.38 5.20
C MET A 149 -15.20 -10.85 6.64
N PHE A 150 -15.26 -11.74 7.62
CA PHE A 150 -15.11 -11.41 9.03
C PHE A 150 -13.64 -11.53 9.44
N ASP A 151 -12.98 -10.41 9.66
CA ASP A 151 -11.55 -10.33 10.02
C ASP A 151 -11.34 -9.46 11.28
N PRO A 152 -11.81 -9.88 12.44
CA PRO A 152 -11.77 -9.06 13.66
C PRO A 152 -10.35 -8.70 14.12
N ARG A 153 -9.33 -9.42 13.63
CA ARG A 153 -7.92 -9.19 13.95
C ARG A 153 -7.18 -8.36 12.90
N GLY A 154 -7.78 -8.10 11.74
CA GLY A 154 -7.17 -7.33 10.65
C GLY A 154 -6.05 -8.08 9.94
N GLU A 155 -6.14 -9.41 9.85
CA GLU A 155 -5.10 -10.26 9.25
C GLU A 155 -4.99 -10.03 7.74
N VAL A 156 -6.11 -9.77 7.07
CA VAL A 156 -6.11 -9.42 5.63
C VAL A 156 -5.33 -8.14 5.37
N ALA A 157 -5.62 -7.08 6.13
CA ALA A 157 -4.89 -5.81 5.99
C ALA A 157 -3.40 -5.95 6.30
N MET A 158 -3.04 -6.79 7.29
CA MET A 158 -1.63 -7.07 7.63
C MET A 158 -0.89 -7.88 6.55
N ALA A 159 -1.60 -8.62 5.71
CA ALA A 159 -0.98 -9.34 4.58
C ALA A 159 -0.45 -8.36 3.52
N PHE A 160 -1.07 -7.19 3.35
CA PHE A 160 -0.58 -6.13 2.47
C PHE A 160 0.52 -5.35 3.19
N ARG A 161 1.76 -5.59 2.82
CA ARG A 161 2.94 -5.02 3.48
C ARG A 161 2.90 -3.49 3.50
N GLY A 162 3.08 -2.92 4.69
CA GLY A 162 3.07 -1.46 4.88
C GLY A 162 1.69 -0.81 4.82
N PHE A 163 0.64 -1.54 4.43
CA PHE A 163 -0.72 -0.99 4.38
C PHE A 163 -1.16 -0.50 5.77
N PRO A 164 -1.77 0.69 5.88
CA PRO A 164 -2.18 1.24 7.16
C PRO A 164 -3.44 0.55 7.70
N ALA A 165 -3.29 -0.68 8.20
CA ALA A 165 -4.36 -1.56 8.68
C ALA A 165 -5.28 -0.99 9.76
N ASN A 166 -4.91 0.14 10.35
CA ASN A 166 -5.69 0.86 11.37
C ASN A 166 -6.51 2.04 10.79
N VAL A 167 -6.34 2.35 9.51
CA VAL A 167 -7.14 3.38 8.81
C VAL A 167 -8.37 2.72 8.22
N VAL A 168 -9.54 3.05 8.77
CA VAL A 168 -10.86 2.50 8.37
C VAL A 168 -11.82 3.68 8.16
N PRO A 169 -12.48 3.80 7.00
CA PRO A 169 -12.42 2.88 5.87
C PRO A 169 -11.12 3.02 5.05
N SER A 170 -10.80 1.99 4.31
CA SER A 170 -9.77 2.00 3.27
C SER A 170 -10.15 0.99 2.19
N THR A 171 -9.75 1.26 0.95
CA THR A 171 -10.11 0.40 -0.18
C THR A 171 -8.87 0.06 -1.00
N ILE A 172 -8.72 -1.21 -1.34
CA ILE A 172 -7.73 -1.70 -2.31
C ILE A 172 -8.48 -2.19 -3.54
N VAL A 173 -8.04 -1.76 -4.72
CA VAL A 173 -8.58 -2.24 -5.98
C VAL A 173 -7.52 -3.07 -6.69
N LEU A 174 -7.90 -4.26 -7.14
CA LEU A 174 -7.04 -5.16 -7.91
C LEU A 174 -7.50 -5.18 -9.38
N ASP A 175 -6.54 -5.30 -10.29
CA ASP A 175 -6.82 -5.60 -11.69
C ASP A 175 -7.07 -7.11 -11.92
N THR A 176 -7.43 -7.49 -13.13
CA THR A 176 -7.73 -8.89 -13.50
C THR A 176 -6.55 -9.85 -13.36
N GLU A 177 -5.33 -9.33 -13.24
CA GLU A 177 -4.11 -10.12 -12.96
C GLU A 177 -3.82 -10.24 -11.46
N GLY A 178 -4.70 -9.71 -10.58
CA GLY A 178 -4.54 -9.71 -9.14
C GLY A 178 -3.44 -8.74 -8.65
N ARG A 179 -3.11 -7.71 -9.43
CA ARG A 179 -2.15 -6.67 -9.06
C ARG A 179 -2.88 -5.48 -8.46
N VAL A 180 -2.26 -4.82 -7.49
CA VAL A 180 -2.84 -3.64 -6.84
C VAL A 180 -2.87 -2.46 -7.81
N ALA A 181 -4.06 -2.10 -8.23
CA ALA A 181 -4.34 -1.01 -9.16
C ALA A 181 -4.74 0.29 -8.46
N GLY A 182 -5.13 0.25 -7.20
CA GLY A 182 -5.44 1.43 -6.42
C GLY A 182 -5.47 1.15 -4.93
N VAL A 183 -5.09 2.15 -4.12
CA VAL A 183 -5.18 2.12 -2.67
C VAL A 183 -5.71 3.46 -2.18
N TYR A 184 -6.89 3.46 -1.63
CA TYR A 184 -7.55 4.66 -1.13
C TYR A 184 -7.64 4.58 0.39
N THR A 185 -7.17 5.61 1.09
CA THR A 185 -7.24 5.71 2.55
C THR A 185 -8.29 6.75 2.96
N GLY A 186 -9.23 6.35 3.81
CA GLY A 186 -10.42 7.13 4.10
C GLY A 186 -11.59 6.74 3.19
N ALA A 187 -12.75 7.38 3.39
CA ALA A 187 -13.95 7.12 2.59
C ALA A 187 -13.73 7.53 1.12
N VAL A 188 -14.20 6.68 0.22
CA VAL A 188 -14.18 6.90 -1.22
C VAL A 188 -15.59 7.24 -1.69
N ALA A 189 -15.74 8.33 -2.44
CA ALA A 189 -17.02 8.70 -3.02
C ALA A 189 -17.40 7.74 -4.16
N ARG A 190 -18.72 7.56 -4.37
CA ARG A 190 -19.26 6.72 -5.44
C ARG A 190 -18.60 6.99 -6.79
N ASP A 191 -18.54 8.26 -7.21
CA ASP A 191 -18.05 8.63 -8.52
C ASP A 191 -16.54 8.39 -8.68
N ASP A 192 -15.76 8.50 -7.60
CA ASP A 192 -14.35 8.15 -7.60
C ASP A 192 -14.13 6.65 -7.77
N LEU A 193 -14.88 5.83 -7.02
CA LEU A 193 -14.82 4.37 -7.15
C LEU A 193 -15.28 3.93 -8.55
N TRP A 194 -16.39 4.49 -9.04
CA TRP A 194 -16.89 4.25 -10.37
C TRP A 194 -15.85 4.56 -11.45
N SER A 195 -15.18 5.70 -11.34
CA SER A 195 -14.12 6.13 -12.27
C SER A 195 -12.96 5.14 -12.29
N ALA A 196 -12.49 4.70 -11.13
CA ALA A 196 -11.40 3.74 -11.02
C ALA A 196 -11.76 2.38 -11.65
N VAL A 197 -12.95 1.84 -11.32
CA VAL A 197 -13.44 0.56 -11.88
C VAL A 197 -13.63 0.66 -13.39
N SER A 198 -14.25 1.74 -13.88
CA SER A 198 -14.46 1.95 -15.32
C SER A 198 -13.15 2.07 -16.09
N THR A 199 -12.12 2.69 -15.50
CA THR A 199 -10.78 2.78 -16.10
C THR A 199 -10.18 1.39 -16.28
N LEU A 200 -10.27 0.54 -15.24
CA LEU A 200 -9.73 -0.82 -15.30
C LEU A 200 -10.48 -1.71 -16.29
N LEU A 201 -11.82 -1.57 -16.40
CA LEU A 201 -12.61 -2.28 -17.39
C LEU A 201 -12.21 -1.90 -18.83
N GLN A 202 -11.90 -0.62 -19.07
CA GLN A 202 -11.41 -0.18 -20.39
C GLN A 202 -10.05 -0.77 -20.73
N GLU A 203 -9.17 -0.97 -19.74
CA GLU A 203 -7.87 -1.60 -19.95
C GLU A 203 -7.99 -3.08 -20.35
N THR A 204 -9.03 -3.79 -19.90
CA THR A 204 -9.26 -5.23 -20.20
C THR A 204 -9.93 -5.49 -21.53
N GLY A 205 -10.64 -4.49 -22.10
CA GLY A 205 -11.38 -4.59 -23.35
C GLY A 205 -10.61 -4.19 -24.62
N GLY A 206 -9.33 -3.82 -24.49
CA GLY A 206 -8.42 -3.38 -25.57
C GLY A 206 -7.40 -4.48 -25.99
#